data_0ad39f2b57ee066461bf5cbbbe721038
#
_entry.id   0ad39f2b57ee066461bf5cbbbe721038
#
_cell.length_a   1.000
_cell.length_b   1.000
_cell.length_c   1.000
_cell.angle_alpha   90.00
_cell.angle_beta   90.00
_cell.angle_gamma   90.00
#
_symmetry.space_group_name_H-M   'P 1'
#
loop_
_entity.id
_entity.type
_entity.pdbx_description
1 polymer ?
#
loop_
_entity_poly.entity_id
_entity_poly.type
_entity_poly.pdbx_seq_one_letter_code
_entity_poly.pdbx_strand_id
1 'polypeptide(L)'
;MIALPSPENIELGRRIRQRRQDLGQTQGDVAAKVGVAISTIQRYEAGTIDRPKLAVIQAIAKAISVNPDWLVGKTDNPEIRSTRFLASNIVPLPAMKKIPLVGQIACGTPILAEQNVADYVDLPSHIRADFALTCKGESMIGAGIRDGDVVYIRQQEEVENGQIAAVMVGDEEATLKRFYLENGVIQLVAENPTIPPKAFIGESIEQIRVVGLAVAYTHVIE
;
A
#
# COMPACT_ATOMS: atom_id res chain seq x y z
N MET A 1 40.83 -33.99 26.29
CA MET A 1 40.45 -32.66 26.78
C MET A 1 39.05 -32.36 26.27
N ILE A 2 38.07 -32.25 27.17
CA ILE A 2 36.70 -31.80 26.80
C ILE A 2 36.83 -30.29 26.62
N ALA A 3 36.61 -29.80 25.39
CA ALA A 3 36.62 -28.36 25.14
C ALA A 3 35.52 -27.69 25.98
N LEU A 4 35.83 -26.62 26.69
CA LEU A 4 34.87 -25.84 27.43
C LEU A 4 33.90 -25.18 26.44
N PRO A 5 32.58 -25.12 26.74
CA PRO A 5 31.60 -24.45 25.88
C PRO A 5 31.97 -22.98 25.65
N SER A 6 31.76 -22.45 24.43
CA SER A 6 31.99 -21.04 24.19
C SER A 6 30.94 -20.19 24.92
N PRO A 7 31.27 -18.96 25.34
CA PRO A 7 30.29 -18.05 25.99
C PRO A 7 29.03 -17.84 25.15
N GLU A 8 29.17 -17.80 23.83
CA GLU A 8 28.07 -17.65 22.86
C GLU A 8 27.13 -18.87 22.89
N ASN A 9 27.68 -20.08 22.96
CA ASN A 9 26.89 -21.31 23.03
C ASN A 9 26.17 -21.47 24.37
N ILE A 10 26.75 -20.97 25.45
CA ILE A 10 26.12 -20.94 26.78
C ILE A 10 24.93 -20.00 26.76
N GLU A 11 25.09 -18.81 26.20
CA GLU A 11 23.98 -17.83 26.11
C GLU A 11 22.87 -18.31 25.17
N LEU A 12 23.20 -18.89 24.01
CA LEU A 12 22.25 -19.57 23.14
C LEU A 12 21.40 -20.59 23.88
N GLY A 13 22.06 -21.46 24.65
CA GLY A 13 21.40 -22.50 25.42
C GLY A 13 20.51 -21.93 26.54
N ARG A 14 20.95 -20.88 27.22
CA ARG A 14 20.19 -20.17 28.24
C ARG A 14 18.90 -19.59 27.66
N ARG A 15 18.96 -18.92 26.49
CA ARG A 15 17.81 -18.33 25.80
C ARG A 15 16.82 -19.39 25.33
N ILE A 16 17.30 -20.51 24.80
CA ILE A 16 16.44 -21.64 24.39
C ILE A 16 15.68 -22.19 25.61
N ARG A 17 16.39 -22.49 26.71
CA ARG A 17 15.80 -23.03 27.93
C ARG A 17 14.76 -22.09 28.52
N GLN A 18 15.10 -20.81 28.69
CA GLN A 18 14.21 -19.81 29.25
C GLN A 18 12.90 -19.74 28.46
N ARG A 19 13.01 -19.56 27.16
CA ARG A 19 11.81 -19.43 26.33
C ARG A 19 10.95 -20.67 26.24
N ARG A 20 11.58 -21.84 26.22
CA ARG A 20 10.85 -23.10 26.29
C ARG A 20 10.05 -23.22 27.61
N GLN A 21 10.66 -22.84 28.74
CA GLN A 21 10.00 -22.84 30.05
C GLN A 21 8.85 -21.82 30.13
N ASP A 22 9.03 -20.61 29.57
CA ASP A 22 7.99 -19.57 29.50
C ASP A 22 6.76 -20.07 28.75
N LEU A 23 6.96 -20.96 27.74
CA LEU A 23 5.90 -21.58 26.94
C LEU A 23 5.35 -22.88 27.60
N GLY A 24 5.81 -23.29 28.77
CA GLY A 24 5.39 -24.52 29.42
C GLY A 24 5.76 -25.80 28.66
N GLN A 25 6.73 -25.75 27.72
CA GLN A 25 7.13 -26.90 26.91
C GLN A 25 8.21 -27.72 27.57
N THR A 26 8.18 -29.06 27.36
CA THR A 26 9.27 -29.96 27.72
C THR A 26 10.34 -29.99 26.63
N GLN A 27 11.55 -30.48 26.97
CA GLN A 27 12.59 -30.73 25.96
C GLN A 27 12.14 -31.73 24.89
N GLY A 28 11.28 -32.69 25.27
CA GLY A 28 10.67 -33.63 24.33
C GLY A 28 9.73 -32.98 23.33
N ASP A 29 8.93 -32.01 23.75
CA ASP A 29 8.02 -31.26 22.87
C ASP A 29 8.78 -30.49 21.81
N VAL A 30 9.87 -29.82 22.25
CA VAL A 30 10.73 -29.06 21.29
C VAL A 30 11.44 -30.02 20.34
N ALA A 31 11.98 -31.16 20.86
CA ALA A 31 12.66 -32.15 20.05
C ALA A 31 11.74 -32.75 18.97
N ALA A 32 10.49 -33.05 19.32
CA ALA A 32 9.47 -33.55 18.38
C ALA A 32 9.15 -32.52 17.30
N LYS A 33 8.97 -31.24 17.68
CA LYS A 33 8.71 -30.14 16.71
C LYS A 33 9.87 -29.88 15.76
N VAL A 34 11.10 -30.04 16.25
CA VAL A 34 12.34 -29.82 15.47
C VAL A 34 12.70 -31.04 14.61
N GLY A 35 12.21 -32.24 14.96
CA GLY A 35 12.55 -33.49 14.30
C GLY A 35 13.95 -34.02 14.70
N VAL A 36 14.36 -33.83 15.95
CA VAL A 36 15.66 -34.29 16.49
C VAL A 36 15.48 -35.11 17.75
N ALA A 37 16.55 -35.83 18.17
CA ALA A 37 16.55 -36.53 19.45
C ALA A 37 16.51 -35.54 20.63
N ILE A 38 15.89 -35.90 21.75
CA ILE A 38 15.82 -35.11 22.99
C ILE A 38 17.23 -34.71 23.45
N SER A 39 18.17 -35.65 23.36
CA SER A 39 19.59 -35.41 23.71
C SER A 39 20.23 -34.28 22.92
N THR A 40 19.75 -34.03 21.71
CA THR A 40 20.19 -32.88 20.89
C THR A 40 19.73 -31.56 21.53
N ILE A 41 18.46 -31.45 21.91
CA ILE A 41 17.95 -30.26 22.60
C ILE A 41 18.67 -30.05 23.93
N GLN A 42 18.89 -31.12 24.70
CA GLN A 42 19.65 -31.07 25.95
C GLN A 42 21.05 -30.46 25.76
N ARG A 43 21.78 -30.89 24.71
CA ARG A 43 23.10 -30.37 24.37
C ARG A 43 23.05 -28.90 23.92
N TYR A 44 22.03 -28.49 23.17
CA TYR A 44 21.84 -27.09 22.83
C TYR A 44 21.56 -26.23 24.07
N GLU A 45 20.66 -26.66 24.97
CA GLU A 45 20.36 -25.94 26.22
C GLU A 45 21.54 -25.92 27.22
N ALA A 46 22.40 -26.92 27.21
CA ALA A 46 23.60 -26.98 28.00
C ALA A 46 24.80 -26.19 27.41
N GLY A 47 24.66 -25.69 26.19
CA GLY A 47 25.74 -25.00 25.48
C GLY A 47 26.90 -25.90 25.06
N THR A 48 26.74 -27.24 25.12
CA THR A 48 27.81 -28.24 24.87
C THR A 48 27.95 -28.63 23.40
N ILE A 49 27.25 -27.92 22.48
CA ILE A 49 27.41 -28.08 21.02
C ILE A 49 28.63 -27.27 20.57
N ASP A 50 29.65 -27.95 20.07
CA ASP A 50 30.86 -27.28 19.59
C ASP A 50 30.59 -26.38 18.38
N ARG A 51 29.79 -26.86 17.39
CA ARG A 51 29.40 -26.11 16.17
C ARG A 51 27.89 -26.19 15.96
N PRO A 52 27.12 -25.24 16.51
CA PRO A 52 25.69 -25.20 16.33
C PRO A 52 25.34 -25.02 14.83
N LYS A 53 24.49 -25.91 14.29
CA LYS A 53 24.06 -25.83 12.89
C LYS A 53 22.94 -24.79 12.74
N LEU A 54 23.08 -23.84 11.82
CA LEU A 54 22.12 -22.77 11.58
C LEU A 54 20.68 -23.31 11.33
N ALA A 55 20.56 -24.38 10.55
CA ALA A 55 19.28 -25.00 10.27
C ALA A 55 18.57 -25.53 11.55
N VAL A 56 19.34 -26.08 12.51
CA VAL A 56 18.79 -26.56 13.78
C VAL A 56 18.40 -25.38 14.67
N ILE A 57 19.22 -24.30 14.71
CA ILE A 57 18.89 -23.07 15.45
C ILE A 57 17.58 -22.47 14.92
N GLN A 58 17.41 -22.38 13.60
CA GLN A 58 16.19 -21.88 12.96
C GLN A 58 14.97 -22.74 13.29
N ALA A 59 15.12 -24.06 13.27
CA ALA A 59 14.06 -25.00 13.62
C ALA A 59 13.67 -24.88 15.12
N ILE A 60 14.65 -24.76 16.03
CA ILE A 60 14.41 -24.52 17.46
C ILE A 60 13.69 -23.17 17.64
N ALA A 61 14.17 -22.09 17.00
CA ALA A 61 13.56 -20.77 17.07
C ALA A 61 12.07 -20.81 16.66
N LYS A 62 11.76 -21.52 15.58
CA LYS A 62 10.39 -21.75 15.12
C LYS A 62 9.57 -22.53 16.16
N ALA A 63 10.14 -23.59 16.75
CA ALA A 63 9.45 -24.46 17.71
C ALA A 63 9.10 -23.73 19.03
N ILE A 64 9.92 -22.75 19.45
CA ILE A 64 9.72 -21.95 20.68
C ILE A 64 9.23 -20.53 20.38
N SER A 65 8.83 -20.25 19.12
CA SER A 65 8.22 -18.98 18.68
C SER A 65 9.08 -17.76 19.02
N VAL A 66 10.34 -17.73 18.55
CA VAL A 66 11.26 -16.59 18.69
C VAL A 66 12.02 -16.30 17.41
N ASN A 67 12.57 -15.09 17.35
CA ASN A 67 13.46 -14.69 16.27
C ASN A 67 14.79 -15.49 16.34
N PRO A 68 15.23 -16.19 15.27
CA PRO A 68 16.50 -16.90 15.23
C PRO A 68 17.71 -15.99 15.55
N ASP A 69 17.69 -14.73 15.10
CA ASP A 69 18.77 -13.79 15.35
C ASP A 69 18.87 -13.38 16.83
N TRP A 70 17.74 -13.41 17.55
CA TRP A 70 17.74 -13.24 19.00
C TRP A 70 18.43 -14.41 19.68
N LEU A 71 18.19 -15.66 19.27
CA LEU A 71 18.86 -16.83 19.85
C LEU A 71 20.38 -16.75 19.76
N VAL A 72 20.90 -16.23 18.65
CA VAL A 72 22.35 -16.11 18.41
C VAL A 72 22.95 -14.78 18.86
N GLY A 73 22.17 -13.92 19.53
CA GLY A 73 22.66 -12.65 20.10
C GLY A 73 22.83 -11.50 19.11
N LYS A 74 22.31 -11.60 17.89
CA LYS A 74 22.35 -10.51 16.89
C LYS A 74 21.33 -9.41 17.14
N THR A 75 20.30 -9.67 17.93
CA THR A 75 19.26 -8.72 18.33
C THR A 75 18.80 -9.01 19.75
N ASP A 76 18.35 -7.99 20.46
CA ASP A 76 17.77 -8.13 21.81
C ASP A 76 16.26 -8.38 21.80
N ASN A 77 15.60 -8.29 20.62
CA ASN A 77 14.16 -8.51 20.49
C ASN A 77 13.85 -9.99 20.19
N PRO A 78 13.22 -10.74 21.14
CA PRO A 78 12.82 -12.12 20.95
C PRO A 78 11.64 -12.30 20.01
N GLU A 79 10.85 -11.24 19.74
CA GLU A 79 9.67 -11.36 18.91
C GLU A 79 10.05 -11.78 17.49
N ILE A 80 9.32 -12.75 16.98
CA ILE A 80 9.33 -13.03 15.55
C ILE A 80 8.73 -11.77 14.90
N ARG A 81 9.59 -10.83 14.48
CA ARG A 81 9.12 -9.95 13.42
C ARG A 81 8.65 -10.88 12.33
N SER A 82 7.35 -10.82 12.02
CA SER A 82 6.81 -11.38 10.79
C SER A 82 7.42 -10.59 9.63
N THR A 83 8.75 -10.68 9.48
CA THR A 83 9.36 -10.53 8.20
C THR A 83 8.92 -11.78 7.44
N ARG A 84 7.67 -11.76 6.91
CA ARG A 84 7.49 -12.35 5.60
C ARG A 84 8.76 -11.98 4.88
N PHE A 85 9.50 -12.98 4.38
CA PHE A 85 10.57 -12.76 3.42
C PHE A 85 9.92 -12.07 2.23
N LEU A 86 9.72 -10.77 2.34
CA LEU A 86 9.51 -9.93 1.20
C LEU A 86 10.86 -10.04 0.50
N ALA A 87 10.89 -10.69 -0.64
CA ALA A 87 12.02 -10.55 -1.54
C ALA A 87 12.38 -9.06 -1.54
N SER A 88 13.66 -8.72 -1.57
CA SER A 88 14.16 -7.33 -1.39
C SER A 88 13.49 -6.28 -2.31
N ASN A 89 12.67 -6.74 -3.27
CA ASN A 89 11.88 -5.97 -4.21
C ASN A 89 10.38 -5.89 -3.86
N ILE A 90 9.91 -6.49 -2.75
CA ILE A 90 8.51 -6.38 -2.31
C ILE A 90 8.41 -5.27 -1.26
N VAL A 91 7.89 -4.13 -1.68
CA VAL A 91 7.51 -3.04 -0.79
C VAL A 91 6.16 -3.38 -0.16
N PRO A 92 5.96 -3.21 1.17
CA PRO A 92 4.64 -3.35 1.79
C PRO A 92 3.63 -2.46 1.07
N LEU A 93 2.41 -2.98 0.85
CA LEU A 93 1.33 -2.13 0.34
C LEU A 93 1.15 -0.92 1.28
N PRO A 94 1.00 0.28 0.72
CA PRO A 94 0.71 1.46 1.51
C PRO A 94 -0.61 1.27 2.27
N ALA A 95 -0.76 1.97 3.40
CA ALA A 95 -2.06 2.07 4.05
C ALA A 95 -3.08 2.62 3.05
N MET A 96 -4.29 2.04 3.02
CA MET A 96 -5.38 2.44 2.13
C MET A 96 -6.39 3.27 2.90
N LYS A 97 -7.05 4.21 2.21
CA LYS A 97 -8.20 4.96 2.69
C LYS A 97 -9.36 4.84 1.71
N LYS A 98 -10.59 4.92 2.21
CA LYS A 98 -11.80 4.92 1.37
C LYS A 98 -12.12 6.33 0.89
N ILE A 99 -12.37 6.44 -0.40
CA ILE A 99 -12.74 7.69 -1.09
C ILE A 99 -14.12 7.49 -1.71
N PRO A 100 -15.06 8.44 -1.55
CA PRO A 100 -16.37 8.35 -2.19
C PRO A 100 -16.25 8.37 -3.71
N LEU A 101 -16.88 7.40 -4.38
CA LEU A 101 -17.07 7.37 -5.82
C LEU A 101 -18.36 8.11 -6.15
N VAL A 102 -18.24 9.24 -6.83
CA VAL A 102 -19.37 10.08 -7.22
C VAL A 102 -19.88 9.62 -8.59
N GLY A 103 -21.16 9.28 -8.66
CA GLY A 103 -21.79 8.81 -9.91
C GLY A 103 -22.15 9.95 -10.86
N GLN A 104 -22.94 10.90 -10.38
CA GLN A 104 -23.32 12.11 -11.12
C GLN A 104 -23.18 13.33 -10.22
N ILE A 105 -22.68 14.42 -10.81
CA ILE A 105 -22.61 15.70 -10.12
C ILE A 105 -23.81 16.52 -10.55
N ALA A 106 -24.82 16.64 -9.66
CA ALA A 106 -25.98 17.44 -9.93
C ALA A 106 -25.68 18.94 -9.74
N CYS A 107 -26.17 19.77 -10.64
CA CYS A 107 -26.07 21.23 -10.52
C CYS A 107 -26.70 21.74 -9.24
N GLY A 108 -26.02 22.70 -8.58
CA GLY A 108 -26.53 23.36 -7.38
C GLY A 108 -26.41 22.57 -6.09
N THR A 109 -25.95 21.31 -6.12
CA THR A 109 -25.72 20.52 -4.90
C THR A 109 -24.23 20.37 -4.63
N PRO A 110 -23.80 20.26 -3.35
CA PRO A 110 -22.42 19.91 -3.02
C PRO A 110 -22.02 18.57 -3.68
N ILE A 111 -20.82 18.50 -4.23
CA ILE A 111 -20.30 17.31 -4.95
C ILE A 111 -20.39 16.05 -4.08
N LEU A 112 -20.07 16.19 -2.78
CA LEU A 112 -20.08 15.11 -1.79
C LEU A 112 -21.42 14.97 -1.05
N ALA A 113 -22.52 15.49 -1.61
CA ALA A 113 -23.83 15.19 -1.05
C ALA A 113 -24.11 13.68 -1.13
N GLU A 114 -24.77 13.11 -0.11
CA GLU A 114 -25.02 11.65 -0.04
C GLU A 114 -25.69 11.10 -1.30
N GLN A 115 -26.58 11.88 -1.91
CA GLN A 115 -27.28 11.50 -3.14
C GLN A 115 -26.37 11.36 -4.38
N ASN A 116 -25.17 11.95 -4.35
CA ASN A 116 -24.20 11.89 -5.45
C ASN A 116 -23.20 10.73 -5.27
N VAL A 117 -23.09 10.16 -4.07
CA VAL A 117 -22.15 9.06 -3.77
C VAL A 117 -22.77 7.73 -4.22
N ALA A 118 -22.15 7.10 -5.20
CA ALA A 118 -22.59 5.80 -5.71
C ALA A 118 -21.97 4.63 -4.96
N ASP A 119 -20.69 4.76 -4.54
CA ASP A 119 -19.91 3.72 -3.87
C ASP A 119 -18.67 4.34 -3.20
N TYR A 120 -17.79 3.49 -2.64
CA TYR A 120 -16.48 3.86 -2.09
C TYR A 120 -15.38 3.02 -2.72
N VAL A 121 -14.27 3.67 -3.08
CA VAL A 121 -13.09 3.03 -3.65
C VAL A 121 -11.86 3.21 -2.76
N ASP A 122 -10.92 2.26 -2.83
CA ASP A 122 -9.71 2.30 -2.04
C ASP A 122 -8.61 3.11 -2.75
N LEU A 123 -7.93 3.97 -1.98
CA LEU A 123 -6.81 4.79 -2.47
C LEU A 123 -5.64 4.73 -1.47
N PRO A 124 -4.38 4.61 -1.91
CA PRO A 124 -3.22 4.74 -1.04
C PRO A 124 -3.25 6.04 -0.23
N SER A 125 -3.09 5.94 1.10
CA SER A 125 -3.29 7.07 2.04
C SER A 125 -2.36 8.26 1.79
N HIS A 126 -1.21 8.07 1.12
CA HIS A 126 -0.30 9.13 0.77
C HIS A 126 -0.78 9.99 -0.41
N ILE A 127 -1.74 9.51 -1.20
CA ILE A 127 -2.33 10.28 -2.31
C ILE A 127 -3.47 11.12 -1.76
N ARG A 128 -3.41 12.43 -1.98
CA ARG A 128 -4.45 13.38 -1.53
C ARG A 128 -5.53 13.50 -2.60
N ALA A 129 -6.67 12.88 -2.37
CA ALA A 129 -7.88 13.06 -3.14
C ALA A 129 -9.08 13.09 -2.19
N ASP A 130 -10.15 13.76 -2.61
CA ASP A 130 -11.37 13.98 -1.83
C ASP A 130 -12.53 13.11 -2.33
N PHE A 131 -12.57 12.82 -3.63
CA PHE A 131 -13.55 11.92 -4.26
C PHE A 131 -12.98 11.28 -5.53
N ALA A 132 -13.72 10.36 -6.10
CA ALA A 132 -13.41 9.70 -7.36
C ALA A 132 -14.56 9.78 -8.35
N LEU A 133 -14.27 9.72 -9.64
CA LEU A 133 -15.21 9.68 -10.75
C LEU A 133 -14.89 8.49 -11.65
N THR A 134 -15.90 7.85 -12.22
CA THR A 134 -15.70 6.90 -13.31
C THR A 134 -15.54 7.66 -14.63
N CYS A 135 -14.43 7.42 -15.32
CA CYS A 135 -14.18 7.99 -16.65
C CYS A 135 -15.15 7.36 -17.66
N LYS A 136 -15.76 8.20 -18.51
CA LYS A 136 -16.58 7.75 -19.63
C LYS A 136 -15.98 8.23 -20.94
N GLY A 137 -15.86 7.29 -21.89
CA GLY A 137 -15.38 7.54 -23.24
C GLY A 137 -13.86 7.64 -23.36
N GLU A 138 -13.40 8.06 -24.53
CA GLU A 138 -12.01 7.94 -24.97
C GLU A 138 -11.26 9.28 -25.01
N SER A 139 -11.80 10.33 -24.41
CA SER A 139 -11.21 11.68 -24.53
C SER A 139 -9.84 11.83 -23.89
N MET A 140 -9.43 10.92 -22.99
CA MET A 140 -8.19 11.01 -22.23
C MET A 140 -7.25 9.81 -22.44
N ILE A 141 -7.43 9.05 -23.52
CA ILE A 141 -6.64 7.85 -23.82
C ILE A 141 -5.13 8.13 -23.97
N GLY A 142 -4.77 9.30 -24.49
CA GLY A 142 -3.37 9.73 -24.63
C GLY A 142 -2.69 9.99 -23.28
N ALA A 143 -3.46 10.26 -22.22
CA ALA A 143 -3.00 10.34 -20.84
C ALA A 143 -3.04 8.98 -20.12
N GLY A 144 -3.41 7.90 -20.81
CA GLY A 144 -3.53 6.54 -20.26
C GLY A 144 -4.86 6.29 -19.54
N ILE A 145 -5.77 7.27 -19.46
CA ILE A 145 -7.08 7.14 -18.82
C ILE A 145 -8.09 6.64 -19.86
N ARG A 146 -8.72 5.51 -19.59
CA ARG A 146 -9.64 4.81 -20.49
C ARG A 146 -11.08 4.83 -19.97
N ASP A 147 -11.99 4.42 -20.83
CA ASP A 147 -13.38 4.18 -20.43
C ASP A 147 -13.46 3.17 -19.29
N GLY A 148 -14.26 3.47 -18.25
CA GLY A 148 -14.39 2.65 -17.05
C GLY A 148 -13.33 2.86 -15.96
N ASP A 149 -12.25 3.61 -16.23
CA ASP A 149 -11.25 3.91 -15.21
C ASP A 149 -11.82 4.75 -14.09
N VAL A 150 -11.33 4.49 -12.86
CA VAL A 150 -11.64 5.32 -11.69
C VAL A 150 -10.57 6.38 -11.54
N VAL A 151 -10.95 7.66 -11.65
CA VAL A 151 -10.06 8.82 -11.54
C VAL A 151 -10.28 9.51 -10.21
N TYR A 152 -9.22 9.70 -9.44
CA TYR A 152 -9.23 10.32 -8.12
C TYR A 152 -9.00 11.82 -8.25
N ILE A 153 -9.89 12.60 -7.65
CA ILE A 153 -9.96 14.05 -7.78
C ILE A 153 -9.66 14.71 -6.43
N ARG A 154 -8.74 15.66 -6.44
CA ARG A 154 -8.57 16.61 -5.36
C ARG A 154 -9.45 17.82 -5.63
N GLN A 155 -10.40 18.09 -4.75
CA GLN A 155 -11.34 19.19 -4.88
C GLN A 155 -10.62 20.53 -4.78
N GLN A 156 -10.72 21.34 -5.81
CA GLN A 156 -10.19 22.70 -5.85
C GLN A 156 -10.84 23.48 -7.00
N GLU A 157 -10.95 24.80 -6.86
CA GLU A 157 -11.60 25.67 -7.84
C GLU A 157 -10.66 26.12 -8.95
N GLU A 158 -9.36 26.01 -8.76
CA GLU A 158 -8.34 26.44 -9.69
C GLU A 158 -7.35 25.32 -9.99
N VAL A 159 -6.85 25.30 -11.23
CA VAL A 159 -5.82 24.37 -11.71
C VAL A 159 -4.83 25.12 -12.58
N GLU A 160 -3.61 24.63 -12.66
CA GLU A 160 -2.56 25.21 -13.52
C GLU A 160 -2.73 24.77 -14.97
N ASN A 161 -2.24 25.61 -15.89
CA ASN A 161 -2.23 25.30 -17.32
C ASN A 161 -1.56 23.95 -17.60
N GLY A 162 -2.23 23.14 -18.40
CA GLY A 162 -1.77 21.80 -18.75
C GLY A 162 -2.15 20.69 -17.77
N GLN A 163 -2.71 21.00 -16.59
CA GLN A 163 -3.19 19.99 -15.66
C GLN A 163 -4.49 19.32 -16.16
N ILE A 164 -4.68 18.05 -15.79
CA ILE A 164 -5.93 17.33 -16.08
C ILE A 164 -6.91 17.65 -14.96
N ALA A 165 -8.03 18.25 -15.32
CA ALA A 165 -9.06 18.67 -14.40
C ALA A 165 -10.41 18.01 -14.71
N ALA A 166 -11.17 17.77 -13.66
CA ALA A 166 -12.61 17.54 -13.77
C ALA A 166 -13.28 18.92 -13.89
N VAL A 167 -14.00 19.14 -14.98
CA VAL A 167 -14.61 20.44 -15.33
C VAL A 167 -16.05 20.22 -15.69
N MET A 168 -16.94 21.07 -15.18
CA MET A 168 -18.34 21.17 -15.65
C MET A 168 -18.45 22.27 -16.69
N VAL A 169 -19.25 22.02 -17.71
CA VAL A 169 -19.59 22.99 -18.76
C VAL A 169 -21.09 23.22 -18.70
N GLY A 170 -21.52 24.39 -18.20
CA GLY A 170 -22.92 24.64 -17.92
C GLY A 170 -23.50 23.66 -16.92
N ASP A 171 -24.64 23.09 -17.25
CA ASP A 171 -25.37 22.11 -16.45
C ASP A 171 -25.06 20.65 -16.85
N GLU A 172 -24.04 20.43 -17.68
CA GLU A 172 -23.65 19.10 -18.12
C GLU A 172 -22.89 18.31 -17.02
N GLU A 173 -22.74 17.00 -17.24
CA GLU A 173 -21.91 16.14 -16.38
C GLU A 173 -20.44 16.60 -16.38
N ALA A 174 -19.73 16.36 -15.28
CA ALA A 174 -18.31 16.65 -15.21
C ALA A 174 -17.52 15.87 -16.28
N THR A 175 -16.62 16.55 -16.95
CA THR A 175 -15.74 15.98 -17.98
C THR A 175 -14.27 16.12 -17.57
N LEU A 176 -13.43 15.13 -17.93
CA LEU A 176 -11.98 15.23 -17.76
C LEU A 176 -11.35 15.82 -19.01
N LYS A 177 -10.60 16.90 -18.84
CA LYS A 177 -9.86 17.57 -19.92
C LYS A 177 -8.55 18.14 -19.36
N ARG A 178 -7.60 18.37 -20.25
CA ARG A 178 -6.46 19.22 -19.94
C ARG A 178 -6.91 20.67 -20.01
N PHE A 179 -6.71 21.40 -18.93
CA PHE A 179 -7.18 22.79 -18.77
C PHE A 179 -6.09 23.78 -19.12
N TYR A 180 -6.44 24.82 -19.85
CA TYR A 180 -5.58 25.97 -20.13
C TYR A 180 -6.41 27.26 -20.00
N LEU A 181 -5.82 28.28 -19.36
CA LEU A 181 -6.36 29.63 -19.29
C LEU A 181 -5.27 30.60 -19.75
N GLU A 182 -5.44 31.17 -20.94
CA GLU A 182 -4.50 32.13 -21.52
C GLU A 182 -5.23 33.31 -22.13
N ASN A 183 -4.80 34.52 -21.82
CA ASN A 183 -5.36 35.75 -22.41
C ASN A 183 -6.89 35.86 -22.32
N GLY A 184 -7.49 35.38 -21.25
CA GLY A 184 -8.94 35.38 -21.06
C GLY A 184 -9.69 34.36 -21.94
N VAL A 185 -9.01 33.33 -22.40
CA VAL A 185 -9.58 32.17 -23.12
C VAL A 185 -9.37 30.91 -22.30
N ILE A 186 -10.43 30.18 -21.99
CA ILE A 186 -10.34 28.83 -21.44
C ILE A 186 -10.35 27.84 -22.60
N GLN A 187 -9.34 26.94 -22.62
CA GLN A 187 -9.30 25.82 -23.54
C GLN A 187 -9.38 24.51 -22.77
N LEU A 188 -10.32 23.67 -23.18
CA LEU A 188 -10.45 22.29 -22.68
C LEU A 188 -9.98 21.34 -23.79
N VAL A 189 -8.81 20.73 -23.55
CA VAL A 189 -8.13 19.89 -24.54
C VAL A 189 -8.26 18.43 -24.16
N ALA A 190 -8.73 17.61 -25.08
CA ALA A 190 -8.73 16.16 -24.94
C ALA A 190 -7.31 15.61 -25.17
N GLU A 191 -6.95 14.58 -24.44
CA GLU A 191 -5.76 13.75 -24.70
C GLU A 191 -6.11 12.63 -25.72
N ASN A 192 -6.76 13.05 -26.81
CA ASN A 192 -7.13 12.23 -27.96
C ASN A 192 -7.08 13.08 -29.21
N PRO A 193 -6.16 12.82 -30.15
CA PRO A 193 -6.00 13.64 -31.38
C PRO A 193 -7.24 13.72 -32.27
N THR A 194 -8.18 12.79 -32.12
CA THR A 194 -9.43 12.78 -32.93
C THR A 194 -10.48 13.74 -32.37
N ILE A 195 -10.27 14.28 -31.14
CA ILE A 195 -11.23 15.19 -30.50
C ILE A 195 -10.65 16.60 -30.48
N PRO A 196 -11.24 17.56 -31.18
CA PRO A 196 -10.74 18.93 -31.22
C PRO A 196 -10.88 19.62 -29.86
N PRO A 197 -9.98 20.56 -29.53
CA PRO A 197 -10.10 21.39 -28.32
C PRO A 197 -11.41 22.22 -28.37
N LYS A 198 -11.99 22.44 -27.19
CA LYS A 198 -13.10 23.38 -26.98
C LYS A 198 -12.55 24.66 -26.38
N ALA A 199 -12.84 25.82 -26.99
CA ALA A 199 -12.43 27.14 -26.49
C ALA A 199 -13.67 27.92 -26.02
N PHE A 200 -13.52 28.63 -24.88
CA PHE A 200 -14.56 29.45 -24.25
C PHE A 200 -14.02 30.86 -24.05
N ILE A 201 -14.80 31.87 -24.47
CA ILE A 201 -14.39 33.27 -24.49
C ILE A 201 -15.56 34.14 -24.00
N GLY A 202 -15.26 35.22 -23.29
CA GLY A 202 -16.26 36.17 -22.79
C GLY A 202 -17.27 35.49 -21.83
N GLU A 203 -18.56 35.73 -22.09
CA GLU A 203 -19.63 35.18 -21.23
C GLU A 203 -19.67 33.65 -21.17
N SER A 204 -19.12 32.96 -22.17
CA SER A 204 -19.08 31.51 -22.18
C SER A 204 -18.13 30.92 -21.11
N ILE A 205 -17.19 31.72 -20.60
CA ILE A 205 -16.28 31.32 -19.50
C ILE A 205 -17.06 31.09 -18.21
N GLU A 206 -18.12 31.85 -17.98
CA GLU A 206 -18.96 31.71 -16.77
C GLU A 206 -19.64 30.33 -16.66
N GLN A 207 -19.77 29.64 -17.81
CA GLN A 207 -20.28 28.27 -17.84
C GLN A 207 -19.26 27.23 -17.43
N ILE A 208 -17.98 27.61 -17.28
CA ILE A 208 -16.92 26.66 -16.92
C ILE A 208 -16.68 26.69 -15.42
N ARG A 209 -16.84 25.54 -14.79
CA ARG A 209 -16.53 25.37 -13.37
C ARG A 209 -15.53 24.23 -13.18
N VAL A 210 -14.36 24.55 -12.66
CA VAL A 210 -13.40 23.54 -12.23
C VAL A 210 -13.94 22.85 -10.99
N VAL A 211 -14.02 21.53 -11.02
CA VAL A 211 -14.48 20.67 -9.94
C VAL A 211 -13.31 20.19 -9.09
N GLY A 212 -12.17 19.97 -9.74
CA GLY A 212 -10.94 19.59 -9.07
C GLY A 212 -9.87 19.08 -10.01
N LEU A 213 -8.71 18.80 -9.44
CA LEU A 213 -7.53 18.28 -10.13
C LEU A 213 -7.54 16.75 -10.09
N ALA A 214 -7.33 16.10 -11.24
CA ALA A 214 -7.06 14.67 -11.30
C ALA A 214 -5.66 14.37 -10.79
N VAL A 215 -5.54 13.56 -9.75
CA VAL A 215 -4.26 13.27 -9.06
C VAL A 215 -3.77 11.83 -9.23
N ALA A 216 -4.66 10.91 -9.54
CA ALA A 216 -4.36 9.51 -9.82
C ALA A 216 -5.53 8.87 -10.58
N TYR A 217 -5.28 7.69 -11.14
CA TYR A 217 -6.34 6.83 -11.66
C TYR A 217 -5.99 5.36 -11.44
N THR A 218 -7.01 4.50 -11.46
CA THR A 218 -6.85 3.05 -11.48
C THR A 218 -7.49 2.48 -12.72
N HIS A 219 -6.75 1.59 -13.40
CA HIS A 219 -7.18 0.83 -14.56
C HIS A 219 -7.29 -0.64 -14.20
N VAL A 220 -8.41 -1.28 -14.54
CA VAL A 220 -8.59 -2.73 -14.41
C VAL A 220 -8.19 -3.37 -15.72
N ILE A 221 -7.25 -4.31 -15.66
CA ILE A 221 -6.84 -5.11 -16.82
C ILE A 221 -7.73 -6.35 -16.82
N GLU A 222 -8.53 -6.52 -17.88
CA GLU A 222 -9.32 -7.72 -18.12
C GLU A 222 -8.50 -8.79 -18.84
#